data_382fc136b851ef2a78f6fd4d99a145fb
#
_entry.id   382fc136b851ef2a78f6fd4d99a145fb
#
_cell.length_a   1.000
_cell.length_b   1.000
_cell.length_c   1.000
_cell.angle_alpha   90.00
_cell.angle_beta   90.00
_cell.angle_gamma   90.00
#
_symmetry.space_group_name_H-M   'P 1'
#
loop_
_entity.id
_entity.type
_entity.pdbx_description
1 polymer ?
#
loop_
_entity_poly.entity_id
_entity_poly.type
_entity_poly.pdbx_seq_one_letter_code
_entity_poly.pdbx_strand_id
1 'polypeptide(L)'
;LRFAYESFSIKPAAILILQILFFVQDSFMQQAAEFQIQDGQLLGARQIPSPNFNQRPEYTDIQLLVIHNISLPPSLFGGGYIEQFFQNQLDWSVHPYFQTIEGMQVSAHLLILRSGEVLQFVNFNDRAWHAGRSSYLAKKECNDYSIGIELEGSDDLPFEQAQYDALVKVTACLQDYYPKLQQHIAGHSDIAPGRKTDPGPYFDWCAFRAQLQHYKNP
;
A
#
# COMPACT_ATOMS: atom_id res chain seq x y z
N LEU A 1 50.17 7.41 51.88
CA LEU A 1 48.80 7.18 51.47
C LEU A 1 48.80 6.44 50.09
N ARG A 2 48.54 5.13 50.11
CA ARG A 2 48.37 4.33 48.92
C ARG A 2 46.85 4.27 48.65
N PHE A 3 46.40 4.78 47.53
CA PHE A 3 45.04 4.58 47.01
C PHE A 3 44.99 3.21 46.33
N ALA A 4 44.14 2.31 46.85
CA ALA A 4 43.82 1.05 46.20
C ALA A 4 42.83 1.31 45.06
N TYR A 5 43.22 0.99 43.83
CA TYR A 5 42.32 0.94 42.68
C TYR A 5 41.57 -0.41 42.77
N GLU A 6 40.32 -0.38 43.14
CA GLU A 6 39.43 -1.54 42.95
C GLU A 6 39.04 -1.65 41.46
N SER A 7 39.57 -2.68 40.81
CA SER A 7 39.15 -3.02 39.46
C SER A 7 37.75 -3.64 39.48
N PHE A 8 36.75 -2.90 39.03
CA PHE A 8 35.41 -3.45 38.77
C PHE A 8 35.46 -4.43 37.60
N SER A 9 35.51 -5.71 37.89
CA SER A 9 35.36 -6.78 36.90
C SER A 9 33.87 -7.04 36.64
N ILE A 10 33.36 -6.66 35.46
CA ILE A 10 32.00 -6.98 35.02
C ILE A 10 31.94 -8.49 34.81
N LYS A 11 31.01 -9.18 35.51
CA LYS A 11 30.85 -10.64 35.36
C LYS A 11 30.46 -11.01 33.93
N PRO A 12 31.01 -12.10 33.34
CA PRO A 12 30.72 -12.53 31.96
C PRO A 12 29.22 -12.68 31.65
N ALA A 13 28.41 -13.07 32.63
CA ALA A 13 26.97 -13.18 32.52
C ALA A 13 26.27 -11.80 32.27
N ALA A 14 26.80 -10.71 32.82
CA ALA A 14 26.26 -9.37 32.61
C ALA A 14 26.55 -8.86 31.17
N ILE A 15 27.69 -9.24 30.60
CA ILE A 15 28.07 -8.92 29.22
C ILE A 15 27.15 -9.68 28.26
N LEU A 16 26.88 -10.96 28.54
CA LEU A 16 25.98 -11.78 27.68
C LEU A 16 24.52 -11.25 27.72
N ILE A 17 24.04 -10.85 28.89
CA ILE A 17 22.70 -10.25 29.03
C ILE A 17 22.61 -8.92 28.27
N LEU A 18 23.63 -8.07 28.36
CA LEU A 18 23.70 -6.81 27.58
C LEU A 18 23.76 -7.08 26.08
N GLN A 19 24.49 -8.08 25.64
CA GLN A 19 24.53 -8.46 24.23
C GLN A 19 23.18 -9.02 23.73
N ILE A 20 22.50 -9.84 24.52
CA ILE A 20 21.16 -10.35 24.20
C ILE A 20 20.14 -9.19 24.17
N LEU A 21 20.17 -8.28 25.13
CA LEU A 21 19.32 -7.09 25.15
C LEU A 21 19.60 -6.17 23.96
N PHE A 22 20.85 -5.99 23.58
CA PHE A 22 21.24 -5.20 22.41
C PHE A 22 20.77 -5.88 21.12
N PHE A 23 20.91 -7.21 21.00
CA PHE A 23 20.43 -7.99 19.85
C PHE A 23 18.90 -8.01 19.76
N VAL A 24 18.19 -8.10 20.88
CA VAL A 24 16.72 -8.02 20.95
C VAL A 24 16.27 -6.59 20.63
N GLN A 25 16.97 -5.59 21.11
CA GLN A 25 16.66 -4.18 20.83
C GLN A 25 16.97 -3.82 19.37
N ASP A 26 18.06 -4.34 18.78
CA ASP A 26 18.34 -4.22 17.35
C ASP A 26 17.33 -5.00 16.50
N SER A 27 16.90 -6.19 16.91
CA SER A 27 15.80 -6.91 16.25
C SER A 27 14.47 -6.17 16.35
N PHE A 28 14.18 -5.52 17.48
CA PHE A 28 12.99 -4.67 17.64
C PHE A 28 13.12 -3.33 16.89
N MET A 29 14.33 -2.76 16.80
CA MET A 29 14.60 -1.53 16.02
C MET A 29 14.72 -1.82 14.53
N GLN A 30 15.07 -3.04 14.12
CA GLN A 30 15.11 -3.48 12.73
C GLN A 30 13.73 -3.90 12.22
N GLN A 31 12.72 -3.95 13.08
CA GLN A 31 11.30 -3.84 12.78
C GLN A 31 10.85 -2.36 12.74
N ALA A 32 11.80 -1.42 12.61
CA ALA A 32 11.54 -0.05 12.20
C ALA A 32 10.77 -0.11 10.88
N ALA A 33 9.58 0.48 10.86
CA ALA A 33 8.57 0.35 9.85
C ALA A 33 9.19 0.26 8.44
N GLU A 34 8.97 -0.88 7.76
CA GLU A 34 9.42 -1.13 6.38
C GLU A 34 8.95 -0.01 5.44
N PHE A 35 7.86 0.67 5.83
CA PHE A 35 7.30 1.81 5.15
C PHE A 35 7.17 3.03 6.07
N GLN A 36 7.47 4.20 5.53
CA GLN A 36 7.27 5.50 6.18
C GLN A 36 6.73 6.50 5.18
N ILE A 37 5.96 7.48 5.64
CA ILE A 37 5.45 8.54 4.76
C ILE A 37 6.23 9.82 5.04
N GLN A 38 6.85 10.36 3.98
CA GLN A 38 7.50 11.65 3.99
C GLN A 38 7.05 12.47 2.79
N ASP A 39 6.50 13.67 3.03
CA ASP A 39 6.02 14.59 1.98
C ASP A 39 5.07 13.92 0.96
N GLY A 40 4.22 12.99 1.44
CA GLY A 40 3.28 12.23 0.61
C GLY A 40 3.90 11.09 -0.20
N GLN A 41 5.19 10.83 -0.05
CA GLN A 41 5.86 9.66 -0.61
C GLN A 41 5.92 8.53 0.41
N LEU A 42 5.70 7.31 -0.05
CA LEU A 42 5.89 6.08 0.72
C LEU A 42 7.35 5.63 0.56
N LEU A 43 8.17 5.92 1.57
CA LEU A 43 9.54 5.38 1.65
C LEU A 43 9.44 3.86 1.82
N GLY A 44 10.27 3.11 1.10
CA GLY A 44 10.19 1.65 0.99
C GLY A 44 9.45 1.18 -0.28
N ALA A 45 8.65 2.03 -0.94
CA ALA A 45 8.05 1.74 -2.23
C ALA A 45 8.94 2.21 -3.38
N ARG A 46 8.94 1.45 -4.48
CA ARG A 46 9.59 1.86 -5.74
C ARG A 46 8.77 2.97 -6.39
N GLN A 47 9.39 4.13 -6.63
CA GLN A 47 8.73 5.30 -7.20
C GLN A 47 8.68 5.21 -8.73
N ILE A 48 7.46 5.23 -9.31
CA ILE A 48 7.19 5.21 -10.77
C ILE A 48 6.14 6.29 -11.06
N PRO A 49 6.51 7.57 -11.21
CA PRO A 49 5.54 8.65 -11.33
C PRO A 49 4.60 8.49 -12.53
N SER A 50 3.29 8.59 -12.29
CA SER A 50 2.24 8.69 -13.30
C SER A 50 1.95 10.15 -13.62
N PRO A 51 1.66 10.53 -14.87
CA PRO A 51 1.16 11.85 -15.22
C PRO A 51 -0.35 12.01 -14.95
N ASN A 52 -1.06 10.92 -14.60
CA ASN A 52 -2.52 10.86 -14.48
C ASN A 52 -2.97 11.23 -13.06
N PHE A 53 -2.76 12.47 -12.67
CA PHE A 53 -3.19 13.02 -11.39
C PHE A 53 -3.50 14.51 -11.51
N ASN A 54 -4.14 15.06 -10.49
CA ASN A 54 -4.30 16.50 -10.31
C ASN A 54 -4.33 16.82 -8.81
N GLN A 55 -4.38 18.11 -8.48
CA GLN A 55 -4.45 18.54 -7.09
C GLN A 55 -5.78 18.09 -6.46
N ARG A 56 -5.74 17.73 -5.18
CA ARG A 56 -6.96 17.54 -4.38
C ARG A 56 -7.67 18.88 -4.19
N PRO A 57 -9.01 18.90 -4.06
CA PRO A 57 -9.72 20.12 -3.66
C PRO A 57 -9.15 20.66 -2.34
N GLU A 58 -9.12 22.00 -2.21
CA GLU A 58 -8.64 22.65 -0.99
C GLU A 58 -9.32 22.12 0.27
N TYR A 59 -8.55 22.01 1.35
CA TYR A 59 -8.99 21.54 2.67
C TYR A 59 -9.56 20.10 2.66
N THR A 60 -9.22 19.30 1.67
CA THR A 60 -9.66 17.90 1.63
C THR A 60 -8.75 17.02 2.46
N ASP A 61 -9.28 16.49 3.56
CA ASP A 61 -8.61 15.43 4.32
C ASP A 61 -8.72 14.09 3.61
N ILE A 62 -7.67 13.29 3.67
CA ILE A 62 -7.71 11.88 3.26
C ILE A 62 -8.49 11.10 4.32
N GLN A 63 -9.57 10.43 3.89
CA GLN A 63 -10.56 9.81 4.76
C GLN A 63 -10.91 8.37 4.38
N LEU A 64 -10.48 7.89 3.22
CA LEU A 64 -10.88 6.60 2.68
C LEU A 64 -9.69 5.91 2.04
N LEU A 65 -9.50 4.62 2.32
CA LEU A 65 -8.63 3.72 1.59
C LEU A 65 -9.48 2.84 0.68
N VAL A 66 -9.16 2.81 -0.62
CA VAL A 66 -9.87 1.98 -1.60
C VAL A 66 -8.94 0.89 -2.11
N ILE A 67 -9.39 -0.35 -1.98
CA ILE A 67 -8.68 -1.52 -2.49
C ILE A 67 -9.28 -1.91 -3.84
N HIS A 68 -8.38 -2.11 -4.80
CA HIS A 68 -8.68 -2.48 -6.18
C HIS A 68 -7.96 -3.77 -6.56
N ASN A 69 -8.30 -4.32 -7.73
CA ASN A 69 -7.42 -5.21 -8.45
C ASN A 69 -7.24 -4.75 -9.90
N ILE A 70 -6.09 -5.07 -10.46
CA ILE A 70 -5.77 -4.82 -11.86
C ILE A 70 -4.89 -5.93 -12.42
N SER A 71 -5.16 -6.34 -13.66
CA SER A 71 -4.25 -7.16 -14.47
C SER A 71 -4.29 -6.72 -15.92
N LEU A 72 -3.14 -6.71 -16.59
CA LEU A 72 -3.01 -6.34 -17.99
C LEU A 72 -2.07 -7.32 -18.73
N PRO A 73 -2.62 -8.10 -19.69
CA PRO A 73 -4.05 -8.27 -20.02
C PRO A 73 -4.83 -8.90 -18.87
N PRO A 74 -6.20 -8.93 -18.93
CA PRO A 74 -7.01 -9.52 -17.86
C PRO A 74 -6.56 -10.93 -17.47
N SER A 75 -6.40 -11.17 -16.16
CA SER A 75 -5.96 -12.43 -15.54
C SER A 75 -4.56 -12.89 -15.94
N LEU A 76 -3.76 -12.03 -16.58
CA LEU A 76 -2.33 -12.25 -16.82
C LEU A 76 -1.51 -11.28 -15.96
N PHE A 77 -0.44 -11.80 -15.36
CA PHE A 77 0.34 -11.06 -14.38
C PHE A 77 1.79 -10.86 -14.84
N GLY A 78 2.44 -9.81 -14.33
CA GLY A 78 3.79 -9.42 -14.72
C GLY A 78 3.85 -8.65 -16.05
N GLY A 79 5.03 -8.62 -16.66
CA GLY A 79 5.25 -7.95 -17.96
C GLY A 79 5.37 -6.43 -17.89
N GLY A 80 5.10 -5.80 -16.74
CA GLY A 80 5.22 -4.34 -16.58
C GLY A 80 4.15 -3.52 -17.32
N TYR A 81 3.06 -4.16 -17.77
CA TYR A 81 2.02 -3.47 -18.55
C TYR A 81 1.16 -2.54 -17.69
N ILE A 82 0.99 -2.82 -16.40
CA ILE A 82 0.26 -1.94 -15.48
C ILE A 82 1.06 -0.64 -15.29
N GLU A 83 2.36 -0.75 -15.09
CA GLU A 83 3.27 0.40 -14.98
C GLU A 83 3.24 1.26 -16.24
N GLN A 84 3.35 0.62 -17.42
CA GLN A 84 3.27 1.32 -18.71
C GLN A 84 1.90 2.01 -18.89
N PHE A 85 0.82 1.35 -18.48
CA PHE A 85 -0.53 1.90 -18.57
C PHE A 85 -0.70 3.15 -17.71
N PHE A 86 -0.28 3.10 -16.45
CA PHE A 86 -0.37 4.26 -15.55
C PHE A 86 0.56 5.41 -15.95
N GLN A 87 1.61 5.12 -16.74
CA GLN A 87 2.52 6.12 -17.30
C GLN A 87 2.10 6.62 -18.69
N ASN A 88 0.98 6.15 -19.28
CA ASN A 88 0.56 6.42 -20.67
C ASN A 88 1.57 5.95 -21.71
N GLN A 89 2.28 4.85 -21.41
CA GLN A 89 3.35 4.28 -22.26
C GLN A 89 3.01 2.87 -22.77
N LEU A 90 1.78 2.40 -22.52
CA LEU A 90 1.35 1.07 -22.95
C LEU A 90 1.30 1.02 -24.49
N ASP A 91 1.99 0.04 -25.06
CA ASP A 91 1.88 -0.24 -26.51
C ASP A 91 0.58 -1.02 -26.79
N TRP A 92 -0.39 -0.32 -27.35
CA TRP A 92 -1.71 -0.85 -27.66
C TRP A 92 -1.69 -1.99 -28.67
N SER A 93 -0.61 -2.14 -29.46
CA SER A 93 -0.46 -3.18 -30.48
C SER A 93 -0.06 -4.56 -29.92
N VAL A 94 0.47 -4.61 -28.70
CA VAL A 94 1.02 -5.83 -28.11
C VAL A 94 -0.05 -6.87 -27.78
N HIS A 95 -1.27 -6.45 -27.44
CA HIS A 95 -2.34 -7.37 -27.13
C HIS A 95 -3.70 -6.80 -27.55
N PRO A 96 -4.63 -7.62 -28.10
CA PRO A 96 -5.97 -7.14 -28.54
C PRO A 96 -6.77 -6.44 -27.46
N TYR A 97 -6.66 -6.87 -26.19
CA TYR A 97 -7.31 -6.21 -25.07
C TYR A 97 -6.84 -4.77 -24.90
N PHE A 98 -5.56 -4.49 -25.13
CA PHE A 98 -5.02 -3.14 -24.94
C PHE A 98 -5.67 -2.13 -25.88
N GLN A 99 -6.06 -2.55 -27.08
CA GLN A 99 -6.80 -1.70 -28.02
C GLN A 99 -8.19 -1.29 -27.46
N THR A 100 -8.80 -2.12 -26.59
CA THR A 100 -10.10 -1.79 -25.97
C THR A 100 -10.03 -0.71 -24.90
N ILE A 101 -8.82 -0.43 -24.40
CA ILE A 101 -8.54 0.59 -23.39
C ILE A 101 -7.64 1.70 -23.93
N GLU A 102 -7.43 1.74 -25.25
CA GLU A 102 -6.60 2.76 -25.91
C GLU A 102 -7.07 4.17 -25.57
N GLY A 103 -6.11 5.02 -25.20
CA GLY A 103 -6.38 6.40 -24.83
C GLY A 103 -6.96 6.60 -23.41
N MET A 104 -7.24 5.52 -22.67
CA MET A 104 -7.68 5.63 -21.28
C MET A 104 -6.52 6.12 -20.39
N GLN A 105 -6.80 7.14 -19.58
CA GLN A 105 -5.86 7.73 -18.63
C GLN A 105 -6.37 7.53 -17.22
N VAL A 106 -5.71 6.65 -16.47
CA VAL A 106 -6.02 6.31 -15.08
C VAL A 106 -4.72 6.14 -14.29
N SER A 107 -4.82 6.12 -13.00
CA SER A 107 -3.72 5.82 -12.07
C SER A 107 -4.27 5.31 -10.76
N ALA A 108 -3.38 4.79 -9.91
CA ALA A 108 -3.62 4.64 -8.47
C ALA A 108 -2.47 5.29 -7.71
N HIS A 109 -2.59 5.43 -6.40
CA HIS A 109 -1.46 5.88 -5.59
C HIS A 109 -0.42 4.78 -5.50
N LEU A 110 -0.86 3.56 -5.22
CA LEU A 110 0.01 2.40 -5.08
C LEU A 110 -0.45 1.22 -5.95
N LEU A 111 0.51 0.39 -6.32
CA LEU A 111 0.31 -0.95 -6.86
C LEU A 111 1.14 -1.93 -6.03
N ILE A 112 0.54 -3.05 -5.65
CA ILE A 112 1.23 -4.17 -4.99
C ILE A 112 1.25 -5.34 -5.98
N LEU A 113 2.44 -5.69 -6.46
CA LEU A 113 2.65 -6.81 -7.37
C LEU A 113 2.42 -8.15 -6.67
N ARG A 114 2.26 -9.22 -7.44
CA ARG A 114 2.14 -10.60 -6.92
C ARG A 114 3.28 -10.99 -5.97
N SER A 115 4.46 -10.44 -6.17
CA SER A 115 5.63 -10.65 -5.31
C SER A 115 5.55 -9.97 -3.95
N GLY A 116 4.59 -9.06 -3.74
CA GLY A 116 4.51 -8.15 -2.59
C GLY A 116 5.31 -6.85 -2.78
N GLU A 117 6.02 -6.67 -3.90
CA GLU A 117 6.69 -5.40 -4.20
C GLU A 117 5.65 -4.27 -4.30
N VAL A 118 5.94 -3.15 -3.64
CA VAL A 118 5.07 -1.97 -3.61
C VAL A 118 5.64 -0.88 -4.51
N LEU A 119 4.80 -0.39 -5.43
CA LEU A 119 5.11 0.69 -6.35
C LEU A 119 4.24 1.89 -6.02
N GLN A 120 4.82 3.11 -6.05
CA GLN A 120 4.05 4.35 -5.91
C GLN A 120 4.07 5.14 -7.21
N PHE A 121 2.87 5.49 -7.70
CA PHE A 121 2.66 6.24 -8.94
C PHE A 121 2.24 7.69 -8.71
N VAL A 122 1.46 7.94 -7.66
CA VAL A 122 0.96 9.27 -7.33
C VAL A 122 1.26 9.59 -5.87
N ASN A 123 1.74 10.80 -5.62
CA ASN A 123 1.96 11.29 -4.27
C ASN A 123 0.63 11.32 -3.49
N PHE A 124 0.63 10.96 -2.20
CA PHE A 124 -0.61 10.94 -1.41
C PHE A 124 -1.26 12.31 -1.25
N ASN A 125 -0.49 13.38 -1.38
CA ASN A 125 -1.02 14.74 -1.35
C ASN A 125 -1.79 15.10 -2.63
N ASP A 126 -1.57 14.36 -3.72
CA ASP A 126 -2.25 14.54 -4.99
C ASP A 126 -3.44 13.59 -5.13
N ARG A 127 -4.27 13.86 -6.12
CA ARG A 127 -5.50 13.12 -6.44
C ARG A 127 -5.22 12.16 -7.60
N ALA A 128 -5.03 10.88 -7.32
CA ALA A 128 -4.97 9.84 -8.35
C ALA A 128 -6.36 9.58 -8.97
N TRP A 129 -6.37 9.02 -10.17
CA TRP A 129 -7.59 8.75 -10.94
C TRP A 129 -7.94 7.26 -10.93
N HIS A 130 -8.39 6.73 -9.77
CA HIS A 130 -8.66 5.30 -9.57
C HIS A 130 -10.14 4.94 -9.39
N ALA A 131 -10.96 5.84 -8.83
CA ALA A 131 -12.32 5.51 -8.42
C ALA A 131 -13.39 5.86 -9.47
N GLY A 132 -13.10 6.80 -10.40
CA GLY A 132 -14.06 7.32 -11.34
C GLY A 132 -15.32 7.87 -10.65
N ARG A 133 -16.49 7.74 -11.28
CA ARG A 133 -17.77 8.11 -10.65
C ARG A 133 -18.07 7.17 -9.49
N SER A 134 -18.02 7.69 -8.27
CA SER A 134 -18.06 6.90 -7.04
C SER A 134 -18.68 7.70 -5.89
N SER A 135 -19.11 6.99 -4.85
CA SER A 135 -19.57 7.59 -3.60
C SER A 135 -19.34 6.65 -2.42
N TYR A 136 -19.00 7.23 -1.26
CA TYR A 136 -18.85 6.51 0.00
C TYR A 136 -19.54 7.28 1.12
N LEU A 137 -20.42 6.61 1.89
CA LEU A 137 -21.23 7.24 2.94
C LEU A 137 -21.92 8.55 2.46
N ALA A 138 -22.54 8.49 1.27
CA ALA A 138 -23.23 9.59 0.59
C ALA A 138 -22.31 10.74 0.10
N LYS A 139 -20.99 10.72 0.35
CA LYS A 139 -20.03 11.66 -0.20
C LYS A 139 -19.55 11.16 -1.57
N LYS A 140 -19.75 12.00 -2.59
CA LYS A 140 -19.37 11.72 -3.99
C LYS A 140 -17.87 11.96 -4.22
N GLU A 141 -17.38 11.57 -5.43
CA GLU A 141 -16.03 11.86 -5.93
C GLU A 141 -14.94 11.31 -4.99
N CYS A 142 -14.94 9.97 -4.79
CA CYS A 142 -14.00 9.32 -3.87
C CYS A 142 -12.52 9.61 -4.18
N ASN A 143 -12.15 9.86 -5.44
CA ASN A 143 -10.78 10.28 -5.79
C ASN A 143 -10.32 11.50 -4.98
N ASP A 144 -11.23 12.41 -4.63
CA ASP A 144 -10.88 13.65 -3.95
C ASP A 144 -10.26 13.41 -2.57
N TYR A 145 -10.77 12.42 -1.84
CA TYR A 145 -10.48 12.20 -0.42
C TYR A 145 -9.99 10.78 -0.09
N SER A 146 -9.66 9.97 -1.11
CA SER A 146 -9.16 8.62 -0.88
C SER A 146 -7.71 8.43 -1.32
N ILE A 147 -7.12 7.35 -0.83
CA ILE A 147 -5.94 6.71 -1.38
C ILE A 147 -6.42 5.42 -2.06
N GLY A 148 -6.03 5.18 -3.32
CA GLY A 148 -6.29 3.91 -4.02
C GLY A 148 -5.06 3.04 -4.04
N ILE A 149 -5.24 1.76 -3.68
CA ILE A 149 -4.23 0.71 -3.79
C ILE A 149 -4.75 -0.35 -4.75
N GLU A 150 -4.01 -0.57 -5.83
CA GLU A 150 -4.21 -1.68 -6.74
C GLU A 150 -3.42 -2.91 -6.27
N LEU A 151 -4.04 -4.06 -6.31
CA LEU A 151 -3.35 -5.35 -6.21
C LEU A 151 -3.26 -5.96 -7.60
N GLU A 152 -2.06 -6.35 -8.04
CA GLU A 152 -1.94 -7.12 -9.28
C GLU A 152 -2.73 -8.42 -9.12
N GLY A 153 -3.87 -8.52 -9.79
CA GLY A 153 -4.84 -9.59 -9.56
C GLY A 153 -6.02 -9.53 -10.51
N SER A 154 -6.99 -10.41 -10.26
CA SER A 154 -8.29 -10.44 -10.95
C SER A 154 -9.38 -10.90 -9.99
N ASP A 155 -10.63 -10.71 -10.40
CA ASP A 155 -11.80 -11.17 -9.63
C ASP A 155 -11.86 -12.69 -9.46
N ASP A 156 -11.19 -13.44 -10.34
CA ASP A 156 -11.34 -14.90 -10.47
C ASP A 156 -10.20 -15.72 -9.85
N LEU A 157 -9.17 -15.05 -9.31
CA LEU A 157 -7.98 -15.71 -8.80
C LEU A 157 -7.61 -15.19 -7.41
N PRO A 158 -7.14 -16.09 -6.52
CA PRO A 158 -6.64 -15.67 -5.20
C PRO A 158 -5.44 -14.74 -5.29
N PHE A 159 -5.36 -13.83 -4.32
CA PHE A 159 -4.17 -13.01 -4.09
C PHE A 159 -3.10 -13.80 -3.35
N GLU A 160 -1.84 -13.42 -3.54
CA GLU A 160 -0.71 -14.06 -2.87
C GLU A 160 -0.58 -13.60 -1.42
N GLN A 161 -0.03 -14.47 -0.55
CA GLN A 161 0.23 -14.08 0.83
C GLN A 161 1.18 -12.87 0.90
N ALA A 162 2.18 -12.80 0.01
CA ALA A 162 3.09 -11.66 -0.07
C ALA A 162 2.36 -10.33 -0.34
N GLN A 163 1.24 -10.35 -1.10
CA GLN A 163 0.43 -9.17 -1.32
C GLN A 163 -0.33 -8.75 -0.05
N TYR A 164 -0.89 -9.71 0.70
CA TYR A 164 -1.53 -9.43 1.99
C TYR A 164 -0.53 -8.88 3.01
N ASP A 165 0.67 -9.47 3.09
CA ASP A 165 1.72 -9.02 4.01
C ASP A 165 2.14 -7.57 3.72
N ALA A 166 2.34 -7.23 2.44
CA ALA A 166 2.65 -5.88 2.00
C ALA A 166 1.47 -4.92 2.25
N LEU A 167 0.24 -5.33 1.89
CA LEU A 167 -0.96 -4.52 2.07
C LEU A 167 -1.21 -4.18 3.54
N VAL A 168 -1.00 -5.14 4.45
CA VAL A 168 -1.13 -4.94 5.90
C VAL A 168 -0.15 -3.89 6.39
N LYS A 169 1.13 -4.00 6.04
CA LYS A 169 2.18 -3.07 6.46
C LYS A 169 1.95 -1.66 5.91
N VAL A 170 1.62 -1.56 4.62
CA VAL A 170 1.28 -0.28 3.96
C VAL A 170 0.05 0.34 4.61
N THR A 171 -1.01 -0.45 4.84
CA THR A 171 -2.25 0.04 5.46
C THR A 171 -2.00 0.54 6.89
N ALA A 172 -1.22 -0.18 7.69
CA ALA A 172 -0.86 0.25 9.04
C ALA A 172 -0.12 1.61 9.01
N CYS A 173 0.89 1.74 8.12
CA CYS A 173 1.62 3.00 7.92
C CYS A 173 0.69 4.15 7.50
N LEU A 174 -0.23 3.89 6.56
CA LEU A 174 -1.22 4.87 6.12
C LEU A 174 -2.18 5.28 7.25
N GLN A 175 -2.63 4.33 8.07
CA GLN A 175 -3.53 4.61 9.20
C GLN A 175 -2.87 5.40 10.32
N ASP A 176 -1.57 5.23 10.52
CA ASP A 176 -0.81 5.98 11.51
C ASP A 176 -0.60 7.43 11.05
N TYR A 177 -0.42 7.64 9.76
CA TYR A 177 -0.25 8.98 9.18
C TYR A 177 -1.59 9.69 8.90
N TYR A 178 -2.62 8.94 8.46
CA TYR A 178 -3.98 9.42 8.17
C TYR A 178 -5.01 8.71 9.06
N PRO A 179 -5.23 9.13 10.31
CA PRO A 179 -6.02 8.39 11.31
C PRO A 179 -7.45 8.06 10.90
N LYS A 180 -8.07 8.87 10.01
CA LYS A 180 -9.42 8.60 9.50
C LYS A 180 -9.53 7.30 8.71
N LEU A 181 -8.43 6.80 8.15
CA LEU A 181 -8.40 5.52 7.44
C LEU A 181 -8.62 4.30 8.34
N GLN A 182 -8.52 4.44 9.67
CA GLN A 182 -8.75 3.33 10.60
C GLN A 182 -10.15 2.74 10.49
N GLN A 183 -11.14 3.57 10.15
CA GLN A 183 -12.54 3.17 10.08
C GLN A 183 -13.07 3.05 8.65
N HIS A 184 -12.31 3.51 7.66
CA HIS A 184 -12.80 3.70 6.30
C HIS A 184 -11.87 3.01 5.28
N ILE A 185 -12.05 1.69 5.14
CA ILE A 185 -11.42 0.87 4.09
C ILE A 185 -12.55 0.17 3.33
N ALA A 186 -12.60 0.36 2.03
CA ALA A 186 -13.63 -0.17 1.15
C ALA A 186 -13.02 -0.77 -0.13
N GLY A 187 -13.74 -1.64 -0.81
CA GLY A 187 -13.44 -2.06 -2.17
C GLY A 187 -13.98 -1.06 -3.20
N HIS A 188 -13.49 -1.12 -4.42
CA HIS A 188 -14.05 -0.32 -5.51
C HIS A 188 -15.53 -0.67 -5.76
N SER A 189 -15.89 -1.93 -5.62
CA SER A 189 -17.28 -2.40 -5.70
C SER A 189 -18.20 -1.74 -4.67
N ASP A 190 -17.69 -1.40 -3.49
CA ASP A 190 -18.48 -0.76 -2.43
C ASP A 190 -18.79 0.71 -2.74
N ILE A 191 -17.86 1.40 -3.42
CA ILE A 191 -17.97 2.83 -3.75
C ILE A 191 -18.55 3.10 -5.14
N ALA A 192 -18.64 2.06 -5.97
CA ALA A 192 -19.19 2.11 -7.34
C ALA A 192 -20.04 0.87 -7.66
N PRO A 193 -21.07 0.55 -6.84
CA PRO A 193 -21.86 -0.66 -6.98
C PRO A 193 -22.54 -0.74 -8.35
N GLY A 194 -22.57 -1.95 -8.93
CA GLY A 194 -23.11 -2.20 -10.26
C GLY A 194 -22.25 -1.73 -11.43
N ARG A 195 -21.16 -0.98 -11.17
CA ARG A 195 -20.19 -0.53 -12.18
C ARG A 195 -18.84 -1.23 -12.04
N LYS A 196 -18.46 -1.58 -10.82
CA LYS A 196 -17.18 -2.18 -10.47
C LYS A 196 -17.36 -3.39 -9.58
N THR A 197 -16.45 -4.34 -9.73
CA THR A 197 -16.45 -5.61 -9.00
C THR A 197 -15.21 -5.80 -8.13
N ASP A 198 -14.13 -5.08 -8.47
CA ASP A 198 -12.84 -5.18 -7.78
C ASP A 198 -12.90 -4.70 -6.32
N PRO A 199 -12.13 -5.28 -5.39
CA PRO A 199 -11.07 -6.26 -5.59
C PRO A 199 -11.57 -7.69 -5.84
N GLY A 200 -12.88 -7.92 -5.99
CA GLY A 200 -13.49 -9.19 -6.34
C GLY A 200 -13.69 -10.15 -5.15
N PRO A 201 -14.40 -11.27 -5.38
CA PRO A 201 -14.77 -12.21 -4.33
C PRO A 201 -13.61 -13.02 -3.77
N TYR A 202 -12.48 -13.08 -4.47
CA TYR A 202 -11.28 -13.77 -3.99
C TYR A 202 -10.40 -12.93 -3.05
N PHE A 203 -10.74 -11.65 -2.84
CA PHE A 203 -10.08 -10.85 -1.80
C PHE A 203 -10.67 -11.19 -0.43
N ASP A 204 -9.85 -11.78 0.44
CA ASP A 204 -10.26 -12.18 1.78
C ASP A 204 -10.21 -10.99 2.76
N TRP A 205 -11.32 -10.27 2.85
CA TRP A 205 -11.50 -9.15 3.77
C TRP A 205 -11.33 -9.55 5.23
N CYS A 206 -11.74 -10.78 5.60
CA CYS A 206 -11.63 -11.26 6.99
C CYS A 206 -10.17 -11.50 7.35
N ALA A 207 -9.43 -12.20 6.50
CA ALA A 207 -8.01 -12.44 6.70
C ALA A 207 -7.22 -11.12 6.71
N PHE A 208 -7.46 -10.22 5.78
CA PHE A 208 -6.81 -8.90 5.73
C PHE A 208 -7.02 -8.11 7.03
N ARG A 209 -8.27 -7.99 7.49
CA ARG A 209 -8.61 -7.23 8.70
C ARG A 209 -8.00 -7.86 9.95
N ALA A 210 -8.03 -9.20 10.06
CA ALA A 210 -7.42 -9.91 11.17
C ALA A 210 -5.90 -9.74 11.23
N GLN A 211 -5.22 -9.86 10.07
CA GLN A 211 -3.77 -9.64 9.97
C GLN A 211 -3.40 -8.19 10.31
N LEU A 212 -4.16 -7.20 9.81
CA LEU A 212 -3.94 -5.78 10.10
C LEU A 212 -4.10 -5.49 11.61
N GLN A 213 -5.13 -6.05 12.24
CA GLN A 213 -5.34 -5.90 13.68
C GLN A 213 -4.20 -6.53 14.48
N HIS A 214 -3.77 -7.74 14.10
CA HIS A 214 -2.65 -8.42 14.76
C HIS A 214 -1.34 -7.66 14.58
N TYR A 215 -1.07 -7.12 13.38
CA TYR A 215 0.14 -6.34 13.09
C TYR A 215 0.22 -5.06 13.94
N LYS A 216 -0.91 -4.41 14.18
CA LYS A 216 -0.97 -3.18 15.00
C LYS A 216 -0.98 -3.45 16.52
N ASN A 217 -1.35 -4.66 16.95
CA ASN A 217 -1.45 -5.06 18.36
C ASN A 217 -0.86 -6.46 18.51
N PRO A 218 0.48 -6.62 18.40
CA PRO A 218 1.17 -7.91 18.43
C PRO A 218 1.10 -8.60 19.80
#